data_6c9d74beec83250e65e4887dfe8dee5b
#
_entry.id   6c9d74beec83250e65e4887dfe8dee5b
#
_cell.length_a   1.000
_cell.length_b   1.000
_cell.length_c   1.000
_cell.angle_alpha   90.00
_cell.angle_beta   90.00
_cell.angle_gamma   90.00
#
_symmetry.space_group_name_H-M   'P 1'
#
loop_
_entity.id
_entity.type
_entity.pdbx_description
1 polymer ?
#
loop_
_entity_poly.entity_id
_entity_poly.type
_entity_poly.pdbx_seq_one_letter_code
_entity_poly.pdbx_strand_id
1 'polypeptide(L)'
;MASQWLSSRGTICSPTSPTDFSAQKSLCDRKTTATEKTIVTDFSTRAIHSGQAFDPSTGSVIPPIYQTSTFVQKSIGELRGGYEYARSANPTRDSLQHLLADLEGAKHGFSFASGLAGEDTLLRSILVPGDHVIMGNDVYGGTHRLVNRVFVPWGIELDTVEMTDLDAVRASIRANTRVLWVETPSNPLMKISDIAALVEIGHAAGVIVVVDNTFASPYLQNPLAFGADVVTHSTTKYLGGHSDVLGGGVVLNDDELAEKIGFLQFAIGPVSGPMDAWLTVRGIKTLAVRMERHSANAQAIAEALVGHPAVERVYYPGLAHHPGHELAARQMRGFGGMLSVSLIAGPHAARAFAESTELFQLAESLGGVESLIGYPTEMTHASVRGTALAVPENLVRLSVGIEGVDDLLADVRGALDRVAGY
;
A
#
# COMPACT_ATOMS: atom_id res chain seq x y z
N MET A 1 15.85 37.38 62.97
CA MET A 1 16.70 36.33 63.49
C MET A 1 17.21 35.51 62.34
N ALA A 2 18.45 35.77 62.09
CA ALA A 2 19.26 35.18 61.07
C ALA A 2 19.69 33.76 61.49
N SER A 3 20.06 33.03 60.50
CA SER A 3 21.22 32.17 60.42
C SER A 3 20.97 30.71 60.10
N GLN A 4 21.76 30.36 59.13
CA GLN A 4 22.51 29.13 58.82
C GLN A 4 21.86 28.08 57.94
N TRP A 5 22.32 28.11 56.69
CA TRP A 5 22.68 26.94 55.93
C TRP A 5 23.97 27.17 55.17
N LEU A 6 25.04 26.53 55.64
CA LEU A 6 26.34 26.46 54.97
C LEU A 6 26.57 25.03 54.49
N SER A 7 26.90 24.96 53.20
CA SER A 7 27.85 24.04 52.54
C SER A 7 27.74 22.51 52.71
N SER A 8 27.38 21.85 51.62
CA SER A 8 28.12 20.67 51.19
C SER A 8 28.32 20.73 49.67
N ARG A 9 29.58 20.86 49.28
CA ARG A 9 30.05 20.73 47.89
C ARG A 9 29.89 19.27 47.48
N GLY A 10 28.94 18.96 46.61
CA GLY A 10 28.86 17.72 45.90
C GLY A 10 29.48 17.87 44.51
N THR A 11 30.44 17.05 44.23
CA THR A 11 31.23 16.89 43.01
C THR A 11 30.34 16.83 41.78
N ILE A 12 30.57 17.72 40.80
CA ILE A 12 29.96 17.68 39.49
C ILE A 12 30.59 16.51 38.73
N CYS A 13 29.84 15.44 38.55
CA CYS A 13 30.17 14.39 37.58
C CYS A 13 29.78 14.89 36.18
N SER A 14 30.78 15.07 35.34
CA SER A 14 30.62 15.35 33.91
C SER A 14 29.84 14.21 33.23
N PRO A 15 28.94 14.49 32.25
CA PRO A 15 28.23 13.45 31.53
C PRO A 15 29.20 12.73 30.58
N THR A 16 29.41 11.46 30.82
CA THR A 16 30.02 10.53 29.87
C THR A 16 28.98 10.16 28.80
N SER A 17 29.39 10.31 27.56
CA SER A 17 28.85 9.88 26.25
C SER A 17 27.40 9.35 26.14
N PRO A 18 26.66 9.81 25.12
CA PRO A 18 25.29 9.36 24.84
C PRO A 18 25.29 8.15 23.92
N THR A 19 25.44 6.95 24.43
CA THR A 19 25.15 5.70 23.69
C THR A 19 24.87 4.58 24.69
N ASP A 20 23.67 4.61 25.27
CA ASP A 20 23.12 3.40 25.89
C ASP A 20 21.70 3.18 25.41
N PHE A 21 21.58 2.48 24.26
CA PHE A 21 20.32 2.07 23.62
C PHE A 21 19.80 0.75 24.20
N SER A 22 20.18 0.35 25.42
CA SER A 22 19.79 -0.94 26.01
C SER A 22 18.29 -1.07 26.33
N ALA A 23 17.56 0.04 26.39
CA ALA A 23 16.12 0.01 26.65
C ALA A 23 15.27 -0.39 25.41
N GLN A 24 15.83 -0.37 24.20
CA GLN A 24 15.11 -0.69 22.97
C GLN A 24 15.14 -2.18 22.58
N LYS A 25 15.99 -2.99 23.20
CA LYS A 25 16.02 -4.45 22.95
C LYS A 25 14.75 -5.20 23.35
N SER A 26 13.87 -4.59 24.11
CA SER A 26 12.64 -5.28 24.57
C SER A 26 11.48 -5.28 23.54
N LEU A 27 11.58 -4.51 22.45
CA LEU A 27 10.54 -4.45 21.42
C LEU A 27 10.63 -5.63 20.43
N CYS A 28 11.84 -6.15 20.21
CA CYS A 28 12.04 -7.30 19.30
C CYS A 28 11.93 -8.67 19.98
N ASP A 29 12.08 -8.75 21.33
CA ASP A 29 12.07 -9.99 22.10
C ASP A 29 10.70 -10.35 22.68
N ARG A 30 9.60 -9.95 22.06
CA ARG A 30 8.28 -10.50 22.42
C ARG A 30 8.18 -11.94 21.96
N LYS A 31 8.78 -12.85 22.71
CA LYS A 31 8.51 -14.28 22.57
C LYS A 31 7.04 -14.52 22.90
N THR A 32 6.22 -14.65 21.87
CA THR A 32 4.93 -15.33 21.95
C THR A 32 5.23 -16.77 22.37
N THR A 33 5.02 -17.09 23.65
CA THR A 33 5.07 -18.44 24.18
C THR A 33 3.76 -19.16 23.84
N ALA A 34 3.56 -19.38 22.57
CA ALA A 34 2.67 -20.43 22.08
C ALA A 34 3.49 -21.18 21.03
N THR A 35 3.74 -22.45 21.27
CA THR A 35 4.19 -23.39 20.26
C THR A 35 3.06 -23.55 19.24
N GLU A 36 2.85 -22.55 18.41
CA GLU A 36 1.98 -22.68 17.25
C GLU A 36 2.66 -23.65 16.29
N LYS A 37 2.08 -24.84 16.16
CA LYS A 37 2.28 -25.67 14.98
C LYS A 37 1.92 -24.77 13.80
N THR A 38 2.88 -24.42 12.99
CA THR A 38 2.66 -23.73 11.73
C THR A 38 1.89 -24.68 10.82
N ILE A 39 0.58 -24.73 10.98
CA ILE A 39 -0.30 -25.31 9.99
C ILE A 39 -0.27 -24.31 8.85
N VAL A 40 0.27 -24.71 7.69
CA VAL A 40 0.14 -23.92 6.44
C VAL A 40 -1.36 -23.86 6.16
N THR A 41 -1.99 -22.77 6.55
CA THR A 41 -3.41 -22.55 6.37
C THR A 41 -3.66 -21.75 5.11
N ASP A 42 -4.81 -21.98 4.46
CA ASP A 42 -5.28 -21.22 3.32
C ASP A 42 -5.33 -19.72 3.62
N PHE A 43 -5.17 -18.89 2.58
CA PHE A 43 -5.21 -17.43 2.68
C PHE A 43 -6.46 -16.94 3.41
N SER A 44 -7.65 -17.48 3.07
CA SER A 44 -8.93 -17.06 3.67
C SER A 44 -8.97 -17.34 5.16
N THR A 45 -8.38 -18.44 5.59
CA THR A 45 -8.24 -18.78 7.04
C THR A 45 -7.31 -17.81 7.74
N ARG A 46 -6.16 -17.48 7.14
CA ARG A 46 -5.21 -16.50 7.71
C ARG A 46 -5.83 -15.11 7.79
N ALA A 47 -6.54 -14.66 6.75
CA ALA A 47 -7.24 -13.38 6.72
C ALA A 47 -8.26 -13.21 7.85
N ILE A 48 -8.85 -14.32 8.33
CA ILE A 48 -9.82 -14.31 9.43
C ILE A 48 -9.16 -14.39 10.81
N HIS A 49 -8.09 -15.16 10.97
CA HIS A 49 -7.57 -15.55 12.29
C HIS A 49 -6.22 -14.93 12.65
N SER A 50 -5.38 -14.57 11.67
CA SER A 50 -4.04 -14.09 11.96
C SER A 50 -4.06 -12.77 12.74
N GLY A 51 -3.28 -12.71 13.82
CA GLY A 51 -3.22 -11.54 14.70
C GLY A 51 -4.49 -11.26 15.52
N GLN A 52 -5.47 -12.18 15.54
CA GLN A 52 -6.80 -11.94 16.12
C GLN A 52 -7.21 -13.04 17.14
N ALA A 53 -6.35 -13.26 18.14
CA ALA A 53 -6.73 -14.13 19.26
C ALA A 53 -7.95 -13.56 20.01
N PHE A 54 -8.84 -14.46 20.49
CA PHE A 54 -9.95 -14.06 21.34
C PHE A 54 -9.47 -13.35 22.61
N ASP A 55 -10.29 -12.43 23.15
CA ASP A 55 -9.93 -11.74 24.39
C ASP A 55 -9.97 -12.72 25.59
N PRO A 56 -8.83 -12.99 26.25
CA PRO A 56 -8.77 -13.95 27.34
C PRO A 56 -9.54 -13.51 28.59
N SER A 57 -9.87 -12.24 28.75
CA SER A 57 -10.57 -11.70 29.90
C SER A 57 -12.09 -11.91 29.83
N THR A 58 -12.65 -11.83 28.63
CA THR A 58 -14.11 -11.91 28.40
C THR A 58 -14.53 -13.07 27.52
N GLY A 59 -13.59 -13.72 26.83
CA GLY A 59 -13.88 -14.71 25.79
C GLY A 59 -14.46 -14.12 24.49
N SER A 60 -14.40 -12.81 24.30
CA SER A 60 -14.86 -12.16 23.06
C SER A 60 -14.11 -12.69 21.85
N VAL A 61 -14.84 -13.18 20.84
CA VAL A 61 -14.27 -13.71 19.59
C VAL A 61 -13.50 -12.64 18.82
N ILE A 62 -13.97 -11.39 18.86
CA ILE A 62 -13.30 -10.26 18.22
C ILE A 62 -12.51 -9.50 19.30
N PRO A 63 -11.21 -9.24 19.10
CA PRO A 63 -10.40 -8.45 20.02
C PRO A 63 -11.02 -7.08 20.29
N PRO A 64 -10.96 -6.56 21.54
CA PRO A 64 -11.42 -5.21 21.87
C PRO A 64 -10.67 -4.14 21.09
N ILE A 65 -11.31 -2.99 20.85
CA ILE A 65 -10.64 -1.80 20.34
C ILE A 65 -10.01 -1.06 21.52
N TYR A 66 -8.67 -0.95 21.51
CA TYR A 66 -7.93 -0.22 22.53
C TYR A 66 -7.80 1.26 22.17
N GLN A 67 -8.91 1.99 22.32
CA GLN A 67 -8.98 3.42 22.05
C GLN A 67 -8.41 4.23 23.23
N THR A 68 -7.09 4.16 23.39
CA THR A 68 -6.36 4.83 24.46
C THR A 68 -5.00 5.33 23.97
N SER A 69 -4.51 6.42 24.55
CA SER A 69 -3.15 6.93 24.30
C SER A 69 -2.12 6.38 25.27
N THR A 70 -2.52 6.00 26.51
CA THR A 70 -1.60 5.76 27.63
C THR A 70 -1.97 4.48 28.37
N PHE A 71 -0.95 3.73 28.77
CA PHE A 71 -1.11 2.48 29.53
C PHE A 71 -0.42 2.61 30.89
N VAL A 72 -1.07 2.07 31.95
CA VAL A 72 -0.54 2.08 33.31
C VAL A 72 0.61 1.07 33.44
N GLN A 73 1.75 1.52 33.92
CA GLN A 73 2.90 0.66 34.25
C GLN A 73 2.69 -0.05 35.59
N LYS A 74 3.36 -1.19 35.81
CA LYS A 74 3.40 -1.87 37.12
C LYS A 74 4.26 -1.10 38.11
N SER A 75 5.43 -0.64 37.65
CA SER A 75 6.40 0.21 38.34
C SER A 75 7.17 1.02 37.31
N ILE A 76 8.02 1.95 37.73
CA ILE A 76 8.84 2.76 36.82
C ILE A 76 9.68 1.85 35.92
N GLY A 77 9.42 1.91 34.59
CA GLY A 77 10.10 1.10 33.59
C GLY A 77 9.60 -0.34 33.46
N GLU A 78 8.60 -0.78 34.26
CA GLU A 78 7.99 -2.11 34.14
C GLU A 78 6.62 -2.02 33.50
N LEU A 79 6.54 -2.38 32.23
CA LEU A 79 5.32 -2.26 31.42
C LEU A 79 4.34 -3.41 31.69
N ARG A 80 3.04 -3.15 31.50
CA ARG A 80 1.99 -4.18 31.45
C ARG A 80 1.80 -4.63 29.99
N GLY A 81 2.06 -5.91 29.71
CA GLY A 81 1.93 -6.46 28.35
C GLY A 81 2.84 -5.80 27.31
N GLY A 82 3.83 -4.99 27.75
CA GLY A 82 4.76 -4.27 26.86
C GLY A 82 4.21 -2.97 26.31
N TYR A 83 3.09 -2.44 26.81
CA TYR A 83 2.48 -1.20 26.35
C TYR A 83 2.73 -0.06 27.35
N GLU A 84 3.02 1.13 26.81
CA GLU A 84 3.19 2.38 27.57
C GLU A 84 2.42 3.55 26.96
N TYR A 85 2.52 3.69 25.65
CA TYR A 85 1.95 4.81 24.89
C TYR A 85 1.56 4.37 23.47
N ALA A 86 0.38 4.77 22.99
CA ALA A 86 -0.18 4.26 21.74
C ALA A 86 0.66 4.61 20.48
N ARG A 87 1.49 5.67 20.51
CA ARG A 87 2.40 5.97 19.41
C ARG A 87 3.52 4.92 19.29
N SER A 88 4.00 4.36 20.40
CA SER A 88 4.97 3.27 20.38
C SER A 88 4.33 1.94 20.02
N ALA A 89 3.25 1.56 20.73
CA ALA A 89 2.55 0.30 20.48
C ALA A 89 1.08 0.39 20.94
N ASN A 90 0.19 -0.29 20.23
CA ASN A 90 -1.23 -0.39 20.58
C ASN A 90 -1.75 -1.77 20.17
N PRO A 91 -2.45 -2.54 21.04
CA PRO A 91 -2.87 -3.90 20.73
C PRO A 91 -3.71 -4.03 19.46
N THR A 92 -4.57 -3.04 19.16
CA THR A 92 -5.40 -3.05 17.95
C THR A 92 -4.56 -2.81 16.69
N ARG A 93 -3.59 -1.88 16.75
CA ARG A 93 -2.65 -1.66 15.65
C ARG A 93 -1.72 -2.85 15.44
N ASP A 94 -1.23 -3.47 16.53
CA ASP A 94 -0.34 -4.64 16.46
C ASP A 94 -1.06 -5.83 15.79
N SER A 95 -2.36 -6.00 16.05
CA SER A 95 -3.19 -7.00 15.36
C SER A 95 -3.18 -6.79 13.83
N LEU A 96 -3.35 -5.55 13.36
CA LEU A 96 -3.28 -5.23 11.93
C LEU A 96 -1.88 -5.44 11.38
N GLN A 97 -0.83 -5.00 12.08
CA GLN A 97 0.55 -5.15 11.65
C GLN A 97 0.95 -6.62 11.47
N HIS A 98 0.56 -7.46 12.42
CA HIS A 98 0.76 -8.90 12.33
C HIS A 98 -0.01 -9.52 11.15
N LEU A 99 -1.28 -9.13 10.96
CA LEU A 99 -2.11 -9.63 9.86
C LEU A 99 -1.52 -9.26 8.48
N LEU A 100 -1.08 -8.00 8.30
CA LEU A 100 -0.45 -7.56 7.06
C LEU A 100 0.82 -8.35 6.74
N ALA A 101 1.69 -8.53 7.74
CA ALA A 101 2.90 -9.33 7.59
C ALA A 101 2.58 -10.77 7.20
N ASP A 102 1.66 -11.42 7.91
CA ASP A 102 1.30 -12.82 7.63
C ASP A 102 0.74 -13.01 6.22
N LEU A 103 -0.17 -12.13 5.76
CA LEU A 103 -0.81 -12.27 4.46
C LEU A 103 0.17 -12.07 3.28
N GLU A 104 1.19 -11.24 3.44
CA GLU A 104 2.27 -11.06 2.45
C GLU A 104 3.41 -12.07 2.62
N GLY A 105 3.40 -12.89 3.67
CA GLY A 105 4.49 -13.80 3.98
C GLY A 105 5.75 -13.11 4.50
N ALA A 106 5.57 -11.97 5.17
CA ALA A 106 6.62 -11.15 5.75
C ALA A 106 6.85 -11.48 7.23
N LYS A 107 8.07 -11.19 7.71
CA LYS A 107 8.45 -11.24 9.12
C LYS A 107 7.96 -10.01 9.90
N HIS A 108 7.99 -8.85 9.27
CA HIS A 108 7.66 -7.56 9.87
C HIS A 108 6.54 -6.87 9.12
N GLY A 109 5.63 -6.24 9.86
CA GLY A 109 4.56 -5.41 9.33
C GLY A 109 4.40 -4.13 10.12
N PHE A 110 4.16 -3.03 9.42
CA PHE A 110 3.94 -1.70 9.98
C PHE A 110 2.67 -1.09 9.40
N SER A 111 1.87 -0.44 10.24
CA SER A 111 0.63 0.21 9.83
C SER A 111 0.69 1.72 10.08
N PHE A 112 0.28 2.49 9.08
CA PHE A 112 0.42 3.93 9.00
C PHE A 112 -0.92 4.63 8.79
N ALA A 113 -0.96 5.94 9.06
CA ALA A 113 -2.15 6.78 8.89
C ALA A 113 -2.59 6.95 7.42
N SER A 114 -1.72 6.65 6.46
CA SER A 114 -2.02 6.59 5.03
C SER A 114 -0.95 5.79 4.29
N GLY A 115 -1.20 5.38 3.04
CA GLY A 115 -0.18 4.77 2.16
C GLY A 115 1.04 5.66 2.04
N LEU A 116 0.84 6.95 1.71
CA LEU A 116 1.93 7.93 1.58
C LEU A 116 2.72 8.15 2.88
N ALA A 117 2.09 8.02 4.06
CA ALA A 117 2.82 8.09 5.33
C ALA A 117 3.73 6.86 5.53
N GLY A 118 3.32 5.70 5.04
CA GLY A 118 4.15 4.50 4.99
C GLY A 118 5.31 4.66 4.01
N GLU A 119 5.04 5.14 2.79
CA GLU A 119 6.04 5.41 1.77
C GLU A 119 7.08 6.44 2.24
N ASP A 120 6.66 7.56 2.82
CA ASP A 120 7.57 8.60 3.37
C ASP A 120 8.47 8.01 4.47
N THR A 121 7.89 7.23 5.38
CA THR A 121 8.65 6.60 6.47
C THR A 121 9.66 5.58 5.93
N LEU A 122 9.26 4.75 4.97
CA LEU A 122 10.13 3.78 4.31
C LEU A 122 11.29 4.49 3.59
N LEU A 123 10.99 5.47 2.75
CA LEU A 123 12.02 6.20 2.00
C LEU A 123 13.00 6.93 2.92
N ARG A 124 12.54 7.53 4.02
CA ARG A 124 13.43 8.13 5.04
C ARG A 124 14.28 7.11 5.79
N SER A 125 13.85 5.87 5.89
CA SER A 125 14.65 4.81 6.53
C SER A 125 15.78 4.29 5.64
N ILE A 126 15.70 4.55 4.32
CA ILE A 126 16.67 4.08 3.32
C ILE A 126 17.56 5.22 2.81
N LEU A 127 16.96 6.36 2.46
CA LEU A 127 17.60 7.40 1.66
C LEU A 127 18.32 8.46 2.49
N VAL A 128 19.44 8.93 1.95
CA VAL A 128 20.14 10.14 2.39
C VAL A 128 20.37 11.07 1.20
N PRO A 129 20.58 12.40 1.42
CA PRO A 129 20.88 13.33 0.33
C PRO A 129 22.03 12.84 -0.57
N GLY A 130 21.81 12.87 -1.88
CA GLY A 130 22.72 12.33 -2.90
C GLY A 130 22.35 10.92 -3.39
N ASP A 131 21.44 10.23 -2.75
CA ASP A 131 20.94 8.95 -3.22
C ASP A 131 19.96 9.11 -4.39
N HIS A 132 19.82 8.06 -5.19
CA HIS A 132 18.98 8.02 -6.39
C HIS A 132 17.86 6.98 -6.25
N VAL A 133 16.67 7.37 -6.73
CA VAL A 133 15.46 6.55 -6.82
C VAL A 133 15.04 6.39 -8.27
N ILE A 134 14.73 5.17 -8.68
CA ILE A 134 14.09 4.86 -9.96
C ILE A 134 12.66 4.44 -9.68
N MET A 135 11.68 4.99 -10.41
CA MET A 135 10.27 4.57 -10.32
C MET A 135 9.61 4.45 -11.69
N GLY A 136 8.45 3.79 -11.74
CA GLY A 136 7.65 3.66 -12.96
C GLY A 136 7.19 5.02 -13.50
N ASN A 137 7.16 5.14 -14.82
CA ASN A 137 6.68 6.35 -15.50
C ASN A 137 5.16 6.55 -15.45
N ASP A 138 4.43 5.56 -14.95
CA ASP A 138 2.99 5.58 -14.68
C ASP A 138 2.66 5.15 -13.23
N VAL A 139 3.58 5.42 -12.29
CA VAL A 139 3.36 5.24 -10.86
C VAL A 139 2.26 6.19 -10.36
N TYR A 140 1.59 5.80 -9.28
CA TYR A 140 0.58 6.64 -8.62
C TYR A 140 1.06 8.08 -8.44
N GLY A 141 0.24 9.03 -8.89
CA GLY A 141 0.60 10.46 -8.87
C GLY A 141 0.94 11.01 -7.48
N GLY A 142 0.44 10.37 -6.41
CA GLY A 142 0.78 10.69 -5.03
C GLY A 142 2.22 10.32 -4.68
N THR A 143 2.67 9.12 -5.04
CA THR A 143 4.03 8.62 -4.84
C THR A 143 5.04 9.48 -5.63
N HIS A 144 4.74 9.75 -6.91
CA HIS A 144 5.58 10.66 -7.71
C HIS A 144 5.65 12.06 -7.07
N ARG A 145 4.52 12.61 -6.63
CA ARG A 145 4.48 13.91 -5.96
C ARG A 145 5.29 13.92 -4.67
N LEU A 146 5.21 12.86 -3.87
CA LEU A 146 5.99 12.71 -2.64
C LEU A 146 7.49 12.77 -2.96
N VAL A 147 7.97 11.93 -3.87
CA VAL A 147 9.40 11.90 -4.18
C VAL A 147 9.84 13.20 -4.86
N ASN A 148 9.13 13.67 -5.87
CA ASN A 148 9.52 14.84 -6.66
C ASN A 148 9.43 16.17 -5.89
N ARG A 149 8.47 16.32 -4.94
CA ARG A 149 8.23 17.60 -4.24
C ARG A 149 8.75 17.63 -2.81
N VAL A 150 9.05 16.47 -2.21
CA VAL A 150 9.54 16.39 -0.83
C VAL A 150 10.99 15.88 -0.82
N PHE A 151 11.27 14.77 -1.49
CA PHE A 151 12.59 14.15 -1.44
C PHE A 151 13.61 14.78 -2.41
N VAL A 152 13.21 15.17 -3.63
CA VAL A 152 14.11 15.87 -4.56
C VAL A 152 14.63 17.19 -3.96
N PRO A 153 13.80 18.08 -3.37
CA PRO A 153 14.32 19.25 -2.66
C PRO A 153 15.19 18.92 -1.43
N TRP A 154 15.03 17.72 -0.87
CA TRP A 154 15.90 17.24 0.23
C TRP A 154 17.25 16.70 -0.29
N GLY A 155 17.43 16.58 -1.59
CA GLY A 155 18.69 16.19 -2.24
C GLY A 155 18.68 14.77 -2.82
N ILE A 156 17.52 14.16 -3.00
CA ILE A 156 17.39 12.86 -3.67
C ILE A 156 17.28 13.08 -5.18
N GLU A 157 17.97 12.25 -5.96
CA GLU A 157 17.83 12.19 -7.41
C GLU A 157 16.69 11.24 -7.80
N LEU A 158 15.94 11.58 -8.85
CA LEU A 158 14.79 10.80 -9.31
C LEU A 158 14.84 10.60 -10.83
N ASP A 159 14.75 9.34 -11.25
CA ASP A 159 14.45 8.98 -12.64
C ASP A 159 13.11 8.23 -12.69
N THR A 160 12.37 8.48 -13.78
CA THR A 160 11.15 7.73 -14.11
C THR A 160 11.37 6.92 -15.39
N VAL A 161 11.04 5.62 -15.35
CA VAL A 161 11.37 4.66 -16.40
C VAL A 161 10.16 3.81 -16.74
N GLU A 162 10.07 3.34 -17.97
CA GLU A 162 9.12 2.30 -18.36
C GLU A 162 9.52 0.97 -17.72
N MET A 163 8.78 0.53 -16.68
CA MET A 163 9.13 -0.66 -15.90
C MET A 163 8.95 -1.98 -16.65
N THR A 164 8.23 -1.97 -17.77
CA THR A 164 8.11 -3.14 -18.64
C THR A 164 9.29 -3.28 -19.63
N ASP A 165 10.14 -2.25 -19.74
CA ASP A 165 11.38 -2.25 -20.50
C ASP A 165 12.57 -2.50 -19.55
N LEU A 166 12.93 -3.78 -19.39
CA LEU A 166 14.00 -4.19 -18.48
C LEU A 166 15.38 -3.64 -18.88
N ASP A 167 15.62 -3.37 -20.15
CA ASP A 167 16.89 -2.79 -20.61
C ASP A 167 16.97 -1.29 -20.26
N ALA A 168 15.85 -0.58 -20.39
CA ALA A 168 15.76 0.80 -19.91
C ALA A 168 15.97 0.90 -18.39
N VAL A 169 15.40 -0.05 -17.60
CA VAL A 169 15.63 -0.11 -16.14
C VAL A 169 17.10 -0.34 -15.83
N ARG A 170 17.76 -1.31 -16.48
CA ARG A 170 19.22 -1.57 -16.29
C ARG A 170 20.06 -0.33 -16.61
N ALA A 171 19.76 0.34 -17.72
CA ALA A 171 20.48 1.54 -18.16
C ALA A 171 20.31 2.74 -17.21
N SER A 172 19.25 2.78 -16.42
CA SER A 172 18.97 3.86 -15.47
C SER A 172 19.66 3.69 -14.12
N ILE A 173 20.20 2.50 -13.81
CA ILE A 173 20.88 2.24 -12.56
C ILE A 173 22.22 2.99 -12.52
N ARG A 174 22.45 3.73 -11.43
CA ARG A 174 23.67 4.51 -11.13
C ARG A 174 24.35 3.98 -9.87
N ALA A 175 25.59 4.38 -9.63
CA ALA A 175 26.33 4.00 -8.41
C ALA A 175 25.65 4.44 -7.10
N ASN A 176 24.87 5.53 -7.16
CA ASN A 176 24.11 6.08 -6.04
C ASN A 176 22.63 5.64 -6.04
N THR A 177 22.20 4.72 -6.91
CA THR A 177 20.83 4.18 -6.87
C THR A 177 20.65 3.35 -5.60
N ARG A 178 19.59 3.61 -4.85
CA ARG A 178 19.23 2.90 -3.60
C ARG A 178 17.89 2.21 -3.67
N VAL A 179 16.94 2.75 -4.42
CA VAL A 179 15.57 2.22 -4.49
C VAL A 179 15.14 2.08 -5.95
N LEU A 180 14.60 0.92 -6.27
CA LEU A 180 13.80 0.64 -7.46
C LEU A 180 12.34 0.47 -6.99
N TRP A 181 11.50 1.46 -7.30
CA TRP A 181 10.08 1.47 -6.92
C TRP A 181 9.21 0.96 -8.06
N VAL A 182 8.54 -0.17 -7.82
CA VAL A 182 7.70 -0.87 -8.79
C VAL A 182 6.26 -0.81 -8.33
N GLU A 183 5.34 -0.38 -9.19
CA GLU A 183 3.90 -0.49 -9.00
C GLU A 183 3.33 -1.44 -10.06
N THR A 184 2.69 -2.54 -9.65
CA THR A 184 2.16 -3.52 -10.61
C THR A 184 0.98 -4.30 -10.03
N PRO A 185 -0.20 -4.29 -10.71
CA PRO A 185 -0.53 -3.52 -11.92
C PRO A 185 -0.40 -2.01 -11.70
N SER A 186 0.06 -1.26 -12.73
CA SER A 186 0.26 0.18 -12.64
C SER A 186 -1.05 0.98 -12.70
N ASN A 187 -1.00 2.23 -12.27
CA ASN A 187 -2.14 3.15 -12.26
C ASN A 187 -1.88 4.40 -13.13
N PRO A 188 -2.66 4.66 -14.19
CA PRO A 188 -3.93 4.02 -14.52
C PRO A 188 -3.87 3.02 -15.68
N LEU A 189 -2.70 2.71 -16.25
CA LEU A 189 -2.58 1.99 -17.52
C LEU A 189 -2.60 0.45 -17.36
N MET A 190 -2.69 -0.06 -16.14
CA MET A 190 -2.74 -1.51 -15.83
C MET A 190 -1.55 -2.29 -16.41
N LYS A 191 -0.38 -1.66 -16.57
CA LYS A 191 0.83 -2.34 -17.02
C LYS A 191 1.27 -3.38 -15.99
N ILE A 192 1.80 -4.49 -16.46
CA ILE A 192 2.32 -5.56 -15.61
C ILE A 192 3.83 -5.57 -15.73
N SER A 193 4.50 -5.35 -14.61
CA SER A 193 5.96 -5.41 -14.49
C SER A 193 6.38 -6.79 -13.99
N ASP A 194 7.46 -7.34 -14.53
CA ASP A 194 8.04 -8.62 -14.10
C ASP A 194 8.82 -8.41 -12.80
N ILE A 195 8.18 -8.74 -11.67
CA ILE A 195 8.76 -8.52 -10.34
C ILE A 195 10.08 -9.29 -10.20
N ALA A 196 10.11 -10.57 -10.60
CA ALA A 196 11.31 -11.40 -10.45
C ALA A 196 12.50 -10.86 -11.26
N ALA A 197 12.25 -10.43 -12.51
CA ALA A 197 13.28 -9.83 -13.36
C ALA A 197 13.78 -8.49 -12.82
N LEU A 198 12.88 -7.64 -12.30
CA LEU A 198 13.26 -6.36 -11.69
C LEU A 198 14.03 -6.55 -10.38
N VAL A 199 13.69 -7.56 -9.59
CA VAL A 199 14.44 -7.95 -8.39
C VAL A 199 15.86 -8.40 -8.77
N GLU A 200 16.01 -9.26 -9.78
CA GLU A 200 17.33 -9.67 -10.26
C GLU A 200 18.19 -8.46 -10.69
N ILE A 201 17.60 -7.52 -11.43
CA ILE A 201 18.28 -6.29 -11.86
C ILE A 201 18.68 -5.43 -10.67
N GLY A 202 17.78 -5.19 -9.73
CA GLY A 202 18.03 -4.39 -8.53
C GLY A 202 19.11 -5.00 -7.64
N HIS A 203 18.99 -6.29 -7.33
CA HIS A 203 19.93 -6.99 -6.44
C HIS A 203 21.32 -7.09 -7.05
N ALA A 204 21.45 -7.28 -8.37
CA ALA A 204 22.75 -7.26 -9.03
C ALA A 204 23.52 -5.94 -8.84
N ALA A 205 22.82 -4.85 -8.54
CA ALA A 205 23.38 -3.52 -8.28
C ALA A 205 23.35 -3.12 -6.78
N GLY A 206 22.88 -3.99 -5.89
CA GLY A 206 22.71 -3.69 -4.45
C GLY A 206 21.60 -2.68 -4.17
N VAL A 207 20.58 -2.63 -5.02
CA VAL A 207 19.43 -1.71 -4.93
C VAL A 207 18.26 -2.43 -4.25
N ILE A 208 17.59 -1.75 -3.34
CA ILE A 208 16.38 -2.22 -2.65
C ILE A 208 15.20 -2.13 -3.62
N VAL A 209 14.50 -3.25 -3.82
CA VAL A 209 13.31 -3.32 -4.67
C VAL A 209 12.06 -3.24 -3.81
N VAL A 210 11.31 -2.15 -3.96
CA VAL A 210 10.04 -1.88 -3.30
C VAL A 210 8.91 -2.13 -4.28
N VAL A 211 7.92 -2.91 -3.88
CA VAL A 211 6.73 -3.16 -4.71
C VAL A 211 5.49 -2.59 -4.03
N ASP A 212 4.81 -1.66 -4.70
CA ASP A 212 3.46 -1.26 -4.33
C ASP A 212 2.47 -2.29 -4.86
N ASN A 213 1.89 -3.07 -3.94
CA ASN A 213 0.98 -4.17 -4.22
C ASN A 213 -0.50 -3.78 -3.98
N THR A 214 -0.79 -2.48 -3.94
CA THR A 214 -2.12 -1.95 -3.61
C THR A 214 -3.22 -2.46 -4.54
N PHE A 215 -2.98 -2.50 -5.86
CA PHE A 215 -3.99 -2.93 -6.85
C PHE A 215 -4.26 -4.43 -6.83
N ALA A 216 -3.22 -5.23 -6.64
CA ALA A 216 -3.36 -6.69 -6.58
C ALA A 216 -3.85 -7.17 -5.21
N SER A 217 -3.45 -6.52 -4.14
CA SER A 217 -3.58 -6.98 -2.76
C SER A 217 -2.81 -8.29 -2.49
N PRO A 218 -2.56 -8.68 -1.24
CA PRO A 218 -1.89 -9.95 -0.93
C PRO A 218 -2.69 -11.19 -1.32
N TYR A 219 -3.98 -11.01 -1.67
CA TYR A 219 -4.79 -12.11 -2.19
C TYR A 219 -4.39 -12.52 -3.60
N LEU A 220 -4.16 -11.56 -4.49
CA LEU A 220 -3.84 -11.85 -5.88
C LEU A 220 -2.34 -11.98 -6.15
N GLN A 221 -1.48 -11.29 -5.42
CA GLN A 221 -0.04 -11.25 -5.67
C GLN A 221 0.74 -11.12 -4.35
N ASN A 222 1.86 -11.82 -4.24
CA ASN A 222 2.78 -11.75 -3.10
C ASN A 222 4.20 -11.43 -3.57
N PRO A 223 4.59 -10.15 -3.68
CA PRO A 223 5.86 -9.74 -4.25
C PRO A 223 7.09 -10.26 -3.50
N LEU A 224 7.02 -10.44 -2.18
CA LEU A 224 8.12 -11.03 -1.40
C LEU A 224 8.45 -12.45 -1.85
N ALA A 225 7.48 -13.22 -2.36
CA ALA A 225 7.72 -14.55 -2.89
C ALA A 225 8.52 -14.52 -4.21
N PHE A 226 8.56 -13.38 -4.90
CA PHE A 226 9.37 -13.13 -6.09
C PHE A 226 10.71 -12.46 -5.77
N GLY A 227 11.02 -12.27 -4.48
CA GLY A 227 12.27 -11.71 -4.00
C GLY A 227 12.28 -10.20 -3.75
N ALA A 228 11.14 -9.50 -3.86
CA ALA A 228 11.07 -8.10 -3.46
C ALA A 228 11.51 -7.91 -2.00
N ASP A 229 12.17 -6.79 -1.71
CA ASP A 229 12.69 -6.51 -0.36
C ASP A 229 11.60 -5.95 0.55
N VAL A 230 10.74 -5.10 -0.01
CA VAL A 230 9.66 -4.42 0.72
C VAL A 230 8.39 -4.41 -0.12
N VAL A 231 7.26 -4.62 0.53
CA VAL A 231 5.94 -4.41 -0.07
C VAL A 231 5.22 -3.28 0.64
N THR A 232 4.62 -2.39 -0.14
CA THR A 232 3.78 -1.29 0.36
C THR A 232 2.33 -1.47 -0.04
N HIS A 233 1.44 -0.94 0.77
CA HIS A 233 -0.01 -0.91 0.52
C HIS A 233 -0.63 0.42 0.95
N SER A 234 -1.50 0.95 0.14
CA SER A 234 -2.59 1.79 0.65
C SER A 234 -3.69 0.88 1.18
N THR A 235 -3.79 0.72 2.51
CA THR A 235 -4.85 -0.10 3.11
C THR A 235 -6.23 0.52 2.94
N THR A 236 -6.29 1.78 2.53
CA THR A 236 -7.47 2.55 2.09
C THR A 236 -8.26 1.83 1.00
N LYS A 237 -7.58 1.01 0.17
CA LYS A 237 -8.12 0.39 -1.04
C LYS A 237 -8.72 -0.99 -0.73
N TYR A 238 -8.41 -2.02 -1.48
CA TYR A 238 -8.99 -3.37 -1.31
C TYR A 238 -8.87 -3.95 0.10
N LEU A 239 -7.81 -3.63 0.84
CA LEU A 239 -7.64 -4.13 2.21
C LEU A 239 -8.74 -3.64 3.14
N GLY A 240 -9.01 -2.34 3.18
CA GLY A 240 -10.18 -1.77 3.87
C GLY A 240 -11.48 -2.15 3.17
N GLY A 241 -11.57 -1.87 1.88
CA GLY A 241 -12.56 -2.38 0.94
C GLY A 241 -14.00 -1.85 1.10
N HIS A 242 -14.23 -0.83 1.95
CA HIS A 242 -15.58 -0.32 2.24
C HIS A 242 -15.64 1.21 2.21
N SER A 243 -14.64 1.88 1.64
CA SER A 243 -14.56 3.35 1.49
C SER A 243 -14.70 4.13 2.81
N ASP A 244 -14.42 3.49 3.95
CA ASP A 244 -14.65 3.99 5.32
C ASP A 244 -13.37 4.13 6.15
N VAL A 245 -12.19 3.84 5.57
CA VAL A 245 -10.89 3.90 6.26
C VAL A 245 -9.80 4.48 5.38
N LEU A 246 -8.89 5.24 5.98
CA LEU A 246 -7.64 5.70 5.41
C LEU A 246 -6.48 5.05 6.15
N GLY A 247 -5.54 4.45 5.42
CA GLY A 247 -4.40 3.81 6.05
C GLY A 247 -3.33 3.36 5.06
N GLY A 248 -2.19 2.91 5.61
CA GLY A 248 -1.06 2.36 4.88
C GLY A 248 -0.46 1.16 5.57
N GLY A 249 0.23 0.32 4.80
CA GLY A 249 0.99 -0.82 5.29
C GLY A 249 2.35 -0.91 4.62
N VAL A 250 3.37 -1.31 5.38
CA VAL A 250 4.70 -1.66 4.88
C VAL A 250 5.08 -2.99 5.49
N VAL A 251 5.51 -3.95 4.69
CA VAL A 251 5.93 -5.27 5.15
C VAL A 251 7.26 -5.68 4.51
N LEU A 252 8.09 -6.40 5.27
CA LEU A 252 9.44 -6.80 4.84
C LEU A 252 10.01 -7.92 5.72
N ASN A 253 11.16 -8.48 5.28
CA ASN A 253 11.86 -9.54 6.02
C ASN A 253 13.17 -9.08 6.67
N ASP A 254 13.75 -7.96 6.24
CA ASP A 254 15.02 -7.45 6.74
C ASP A 254 14.88 -6.83 8.14
N ASP A 255 15.65 -7.34 9.11
CA ASP A 255 15.57 -6.93 10.51
C ASP A 255 16.13 -5.51 10.75
N GLU A 256 17.21 -5.12 10.05
CA GLU A 256 17.82 -3.79 10.23
C GLU A 256 16.93 -2.69 9.66
N LEU A 257 16.36 -2.91 8.47
CA LEU A 257 15.44 -1.97 7.87
C LEU A 257 14.14 -1.88 8.68
N ALA A 258 13.64 -3.01 9.20
CA ALA A 258 12.47 -3.02 10.07
C ALA A 258 12.70 -2.22 11.36
N GLU A 259 13.91 -2.30 11.97
CA GLU A 259 14.25 -1.50 13.15
C GLU A 259 14.24 0.00 12.82
N LYS A 260 14.80 0.41 11.67
CA LYS A 260 14.80 1.82 11.22
C LYS A 260 13.38 2.33 10.95
N ILE A 261 12.54 1.54 10.27
CA ILE A 261 11.13 1.88 10.02
C ILE A 261 10.37 2.01 11.35
N GLY A 262 10.53 1.06 12.26
CA GLY A 262 9.89 1.09 13.57
C GLY A 262 10.32 2.29 14.41
N PHE A 263 11.60 2.65 14.37
CA PHE A 263 12.12 3.85 15.03
C PHE A 263 11.47 5.13 14.45
N LEU A 264 11.41 5.27 13.14
CA LEU A 264 10.80 6.44 12.49
C LEU A 264 9.28 6.48 12.70
N GLN A 265 8.60 5.33 12.65
CA GLN A 265 7.19 5.23 12.98
C GLN A 265 6.92 5.75 14.40
N PHE A 266 7.76 5.39 15.37
CA PHE A 266 7.67 5.89 16.74
C PHE A 266 8.05 7.37 16.85
N ALA A 267 9.20 7.78 16.29
CA ALA A 267 9.78 9.11 16.48
C ALA A 267 8.93 10.21 15.81
N ILE A 268 8.45 9.97 14.60
CA ILE A 268 7.63 10.91 13.81
C ILE A 268 6.16 10.79 14.18
N GLY A 269 5.67 9.54 14.39
CA GLY A 269 4.31 9.25 14.82
C GLY A 269 3.26 9.11 13.72
N PRO A 270 3.57 8.68 12.47
CA PRO A 270 2.58 8.51 11.41
C PRO A 270 1.75 7.23 11.54
N VAL A 271 1.40 6.86 12.76
CA VAL A 271 0.73 5.61 13.12
C VAL A 271 -0.76 5.63 12.76
N SER A 272 -1.33 4.47 12.36
CA SER A 272 -2.78 4.34 12.22
C SER A 272 -3.49 4.43 13.58
N GLY A 273 -4.66 5.06 13.58
CA GLY A 273 -5.54 5.08 14.74
C GLY A 273 -6.12 3.69 15.05
N PRO A 274 -6.50 3.40 16.31
CA PRO A 274 -7.08 2.11 16.66
C PRO A 274 -8.36 1.78 15.89
N MET A 275 -9.23 2.76 15.63
CA MET A 275 -10.45 2.54 14.86
C MET A 275 -10.13 2.20 13.40
N ASP A 276 -9.20 2.93 12.78
CA ASP A 276 -8.79 2.68 11.38
C ASP A 276 -8.13 1.30 11.26
N ALA A 277 -7.28 0.92 12.23
CA ALA A 277 -6.68 -0.40 12.28
C ALA A 277 -7.74 -1.51 12.40
N TRP A 278 -8.74 -1.32 13.27
CA TRP A 278 -9.83 -2.28 13.47
C TRP A 278 -10.72 -2.42 12.23
N LEU A 279 -11.10 -1.30 11.57
CA LEU A 279 -11.87 -1.31 10.33
C LEU A 279 -11.10 -2.01 9.22
N THR A 280 -9.80 -1.77 9.10
CA THR A 280 -8.94 -2.45 8.13
C THR A 280 -8.90 -3.96 8.38
N VAL A 281 -8.68 -4.40 9.64
CA VAL A 281 -8.74 -5.81 10.02
C VAL A 281 -10.09 -6.43 9.67
N ARG A 282 -11.18 -5.72 9.95
CA ARG A 282 -12.54 -6.15 9.61
C ARG A 282 -12.73 -6.30 8.09
N GLY A 283 -12.23 -5.36 7.30
CA GLY A 283 -12.26 -5.41 5.84
C GLY A 283 -11.48 -6.60 5.28
N ILE A 284 -10.29 -6.87 5.80
CA ILE A 284 -9.41 -7.96 5.36
C ILE A 284 -10.08 -9.33 5.51
N LYS A 285 -10.94 -9.54 6.52
CA LYS A 285 -11.64 -10.82 6.72
C LYS A 285 -12.48 -11.28 5.54
N THR A 286 -12.89 -10.36 4.68
CA THR A 286 -13.67 -10.65 3.47
C THR A 286 -12.86 -10.39 2.19
N LEU A 287 -11.56 -10.16 2.29
CA LEU A 287 -10.73 -9.79 1.14
C LEU A 287 -10.81 -10.84 0.03
N ALA A 288 -10.66 -12.12 0.33
CA ALA A 288 -10.67 -13.20 -0.65
C ALA A 288 -11.96 -13.17 -1.50
N VAL A 289 -13.12 -13.27 -0.85
CA VAL A 289 -14.43 -13.31 -1.53
C VAL A 289 -14.73 -12.00 -2.27
N ARG A 290 -14.25 -10.86 -1.78
CA ARG A 290 -14.38 -9.59 -2.51
C ARG A 290 -13.50 -9.56 -3.75
N MET A 291 -12.22 -9.93 -3.64
CA MET A 291 -11.31 -9.95 -4.78
C MET A 291 -11.74 -10.90 -5.89
N GLU A 292 -12.30 -12.06 -5.53
CA GLU A 292 -12.91 -12.98 -6.52
C GLU A 292 -14.07 -12.30 -7.28
N ARG A 293 -14.97 -11.64 -6.55
CA ARG A 293 -16.13 -10.96 -7.18
C ARG A 293 -15.68 -9.73 -7.98
N HIS A 294 -14.79 -8.89 -7.45
CA HIS A 294 -14.21 -7.76 -8.18
C HIS A 294 -13.58 -8.21 -9.51
N SER A 295 -12.77 -9.28 -9.46
CA SER A 295 -12.10 -9.80 -10.66
C SER A 295 -13.09 -10.36 -11.68
N ALA A 296 -14.09 -11.10 -11.22
CA ALA A 296 -15.13 -11.65 -12.10
C ALA A 296 -15.97 -10.55 -12.78
N ASN A 297 -16.39 -9.54 -12.02
CA ASN A 297 -17.12 -8.40 -12.54
C ASN A 297 -16.28 -7.57 -13.52
N ALA A 298 -15.00 -7.30 -13.18
CA ALA A 298 -14.10 -6.54 -14.06
C ALA A 298 -13.82 -7.29 -15.37
N GLN A 299 -13.64 -8.60 -15.32
CA GLN A 299 -13.47 -9.44 -16.52
C GLN A 299 -14.69 -9.31 -17.44
N ALA A 300 -15.89 -9.48 -16.90
CA ALA A 300 -17.13 -9.39 -17.70
C ALA A 300 -17.31 -8.01 -18.35
N ILE A 301 -17.01 -6.93 -17.60
CA ILE A 301 -17.06 -5.57 -18.13
C ILE A 301 -15.99 -5.36 -19.19
N ALA A 302 -14.74 -5.77 -18.94
CA ALA A 302 -13.66 -5.62 -19.90
C ALA A 302 -13.99 -6.33 -21.24
N GLU A 303 -14.48 -7.57 -21.18
CA GLU A 303 -14.90 -8.33 -22.37
C GLU A 303 -16.06 -7.64 -23.12
N ALA A 304 -17.03 -7.10 -22.39
CA ALA A 304 -18.17 -6.42 -22.98
C ALA A 304 -17.80 -5.08 -23.65
N LEU A 305 -16.68 -4.48 -23.26
CA LEU A 305 -16.19 -3.21 -23.82
C LEU A 305 -15.27 -3.41 -25.03
N VAL A 306 -14.70 -4.61 -25.20
CA VAL A 306 -13.90 -4.93 -26.39
C VAL A 306 -14.79 -4.90 -27.64
N GLY A 307 -14.42 -4.06 -28.60
CA GLY A 307 -15.17 -3.90 -29.86
C GLY A 307 -16.39 -2.99 -29.77
N HIS A 308 -16.64 -2.36 -28.62
CA HIS A 308 -17.70 -1.35 -28.53
C HIS A 308 -17.36 -0.12 -29.39
N PRO A 309 -18.30 0.44 -30.20
CA PRO A 309 -18.03 1.51 -31.17
C PRO A 309 -17.41 2.78 -30.59
N ALA A 310 -17.67 3.11 -29.31
CA ALA A 310 -17.12 4.28 -28.64
C ALA A 310 -15.73 4.02 -28.02
N VAL A 311 -15.30 2.76 -27.89
CA VAL A 311 -14.08 2.37 -27.18
C VAL A 311 -12.94 2.13 -28.15
N GLU A 312 -11.84 2.87 -27.96
CA GLU A 312 -10.60 2.70 -28.71
C GLU A 312 -9.78 1.52 -28.18
N ARG A 313 -9.65 1.44 -26.85
CA ARG A 313 -8.86 0.42 -26.18
C ARG A 313 -9.35 0.15 -24.75
N VAL A 314 -9.31 -1.12 -24.37
CA VAL A 314 -9.50 -1.57 -22.98
C VAL A 314 -8.16 -2.00 -22.41
N TYR A 315 -7.81 -1.46 -21.23
CA TYR A 315 -6.62 -1.78 -20.47
C TYR A 315 -7.03 -2.67 -19.29
N TYR A 316 -6.90 -3.96 -19.43
CA TYR A 316 -7.21 -4.95 -18.40
C TYR A 316 -6.35 -6.21 -18.58
N PRO A 317 -5.56 -6.61 -17.57
CA PRO A 317 -4.64 -7.74 -17.71
C PRO A 317 -5.30 -9.08 -17.98
N GLY A 318 -6.59 -9.23 -17.67
CA GLY A 318 -7.39 -10.44 -17.96
C GLY A 318 -7.75 -10.65 -19.44
N LEU A 319 -7.52 -9.66 -20.31
CA LEU A 319 -7.77 -9.80 -21.73
C LEU A 319 -6.55 -10.41 -22.44
N ALA A 320 -6.74 -11.45 -23.22
CA ALA A 320 -5.66 -12.19 -23.89
C ALA A 320 -4.76 -11.33 -24.80
N HIS A 321 -5.28 -10.21 -25.31
CA HIS A 321 -4.51 -9.26 -26.13
C HIS A 321 -3.78 -8.17 -25.31
N HIS A 322 -3.94 -8.16 -23.98
CA HIS A 322 -3.18 -7.24 -23.13
C HIS A 322 -1.68 -7.64 -23.12
N PRO A 323 -0.74 -6.70 -23.32
CA PRO A 323 0.69 -7.02 -23.45
C PRO A 323 1.26 -7.79 -22.24
N GLY A 324 0.72 -7.56 -21.05
CA GLY A 324 1.14 -8.22 -19.80
C GLY A 324 0.29 -9.43 -19.41
N HIS A 325 -0.63 -9.93 -20.25
CA HIS A 325 -1.57 -11.00 -19.88
C HIS A 325 -0.86 -12.27 -19.39
N GLU A 326 0.06 -12.79 -20.18
CA GLU A 326 0.81 -14.03 -19.86
C GLU A 326 1.65 -13.89 -18.59
N LEU A 327 2.23 -12.70 -18.38
CA LEU A 327 2.98 -12.40 -17.17
C LEU A 327 2.05 -12.32 -15.95
N ALA A 328 0.94 -11.60 -16.06
CA ALA A 328 -0.06 -11.52 -15.00
C ALA A 328 -0.60 -12.90 -14.63
N ALA A 329 -0.90 -13.76 -15.61
CA ALA A 329 -1.38 -15.13 -15.39
C ALA A 329 -0.35 -16.01 -14.63
N ARG A 330 0.96 -15.75 -14.75
CA ARG A 330 2.00 -16.45 -13.99
C ARG A 330 2.28 -15.83 -12.62
N GLN A 331 2.16 -14.50 -12.50
CA GLN A 331 2.55 -13.73 -11.32
C GLN A 331 1.40 -13.52 -10.34
N MET A 332 0.15 -13.55 -10.82
CA MET A 332 -1.05 -13.24 -10.06
C MET A 332 -2.04 -14.42 -10.07
N ARG A 333 -2.86 -14.52 -9.03
CA ARG A 333 -3.95 -15.52 -8.93
C ARG A 333 -5.22 -15.11 -9.69
N GLY A 334 -5.28 -13.88 -10.19
CA GLY A 334 -6.38 -13.28 -10.93
C GLY A 334 -6.00 -11.86 -11.34
N PHE A 335 -6.84 -11.20 -12.11
CA PHE A 335 -6.48 -9.97 -12.81
C PHE A 335 -6.96 -8.69 -12.12
N GLY A 336 -7.66 -8.82 -10.97
CA GLY A 336 -8.12 -7.70 -10.16
C GLY A 336 -9.39 -7.02 -10.65
N GLY A 337 -9.82 -6.00 -9.89
CA GLY A 337 -11.06 -5.25 -10.14
C GLY A 337 -10.87 -3.90 -10.84
N MET A 338 -9.65 -3.59 -11.30
CA MET A 338 -9.35 -2.31 -11.96
C MET A 338 -9.23 -2.49 -13.47
N LEU A 339 -9.85 -1.60 -14.23
CA LEU A 339 -9.63 -1.49 -15.66
C LEU A 339 -9.66 -0.02 -16.10
N SER A 340 -9.09 0.27 -17.26
CA SER A 340 -9.20 1.57 -17.90
C SER A 340 -9.62 1.42 -19.35
N VAL A 341 -10.25 2.45 -19.88
CA VAL A 341 -10.69 2.51 -21.29
C VAL A 341 -10.31 3.83 -21.92
N SER A 342 -9.82 3.81 -23.17
CA SER A 342 -9.69 5.00 -23.99
C SER A 342 -10.88 5.11 -24.93
N LEU A 343 -11.42 6.31 -25.10
CA LEU A 343 -12.56 6.57 -25.98
C LEU A 343 -12.11 7.16 -27.31
N ILE A 344 -12.73 6.73 -28.43
CA ILE A 344 -12.42 7.16 -29.80
C ILE A 344 -12.70 8.65 -29.99
N ALA A 345 -13.79 9.16 -29.43
CA ALA A 345 -14.21 10.55 -29.59
C ALA A 345 -13.42 11.55 -28.71
N GLY A 346 -12.34 11.08 -28.04
CA GLY A 346 -11.37 11.93 -27.37
C GLY A 346 -11.77 12.39 -25.96
N PRO A 347 -11.11 13.47 -25.44
CA PRO A 347 -11.22 13.89 -24.04
C PRO A 347 -12.65 14.29 -23.62
N HIS A 348 -13.40 14.90 -24.53
CA HIS A 348 -14.77 15.36 -24.27
C HIS A 348 -15.71 14.20 -24.00
N ALA A 349 -15.61 13.14 -24.82
CA ALA A 349 -16.39 11.92 -24.63
C ALA A 349 -15.97 11.19 -23.36
N ALA A 350 -14.69 11.14 -23.03
CA ALA A 350 -14.17 10.53 -21.80
C ALA A 350 -14.75 11.21 -20.54
N ARG A 351 -14.75 12.54 -20.52
CA ARG A 351 -15.39 13.30 -19.45
C ARG A 351 -16.87 13.03 -19.36
N ALA A 352 -17.60 13.13 -20.48
CA ALA A 352 -19.05 12.92 -20.52
C ALA A 352 -19.40 11.48 -20.11
N PHE A 353 -18.62 10.48 -20.48
CA PHE A 353 -18.79 9.09 -20.05
C PHE A 353 -18.65 8.97 -18.52
N ALA A 354 -17.58 9.54 -17.95
CA ALA A 354 -17.35 9.48 -16.52
C ALA A 354 -18.45 10.21 -15.70
N GLU A 355 -19.07 11.23 -16.28
CA GLU A 355 -20.14 12.02 -15.64
C GLU A 355 -21.55 11.43 -15.87
N SER A 356 -21.71 10.41 -16.73
CA SER A 356 -23.04 9.90 -17.13
C SER A 356 -23.39 8.52 -16.59
N THR A 357 -22.49 7.85 -15.87
CA THR A 357 -22.79 6.61 -15.14
C THR A 357 -23.70 6.87 -13.94
N GLU A 358 -24.52 5.90 -13.57
CA GLU A 358 -25.49 6.01 -12.46
C GLU A 358 -25.09 5.15 -11.26
N LEU A 359 -24.56 3.94 -11.50
CA LEU A 359 -24.04 3.04 -10.46
C LEU A 359 -22.58 3.27 -10.19
N PHE A 360 -21.76 3.43 -11.25
CA PHE A 360 -20.37 3.86 -11.06
C PHE A 360 -20.34 5.31 -10.63
N GLN A 361 -20.00 5.56 -9.37
CA GLN A 361 -19.95 6.92 -8.83
C GLN A 361 -18.67 7.63 -9.24
N LEU A 362 -18.79 8.87 -9.73
CA LEU A 362 -17.64 9.70 -10.07
C LEU A 362 -16.93 10.15 -8.80
N ALA A 363 -15.81 9.49 -8.49
CA ALA A 363 -15.04 9.77 -7.28
C ALA A 363 -13.58 9.36 -7.42
N GLU A 364 -12.72 9.96 -6.61
CA GLU A 364 -11.37 9.46 -6.39
C GLU A 364 -11.39 8.23 -5.50
N SER A 365 -10.32 7.44 -5.54
CA SER A 365 -10.12 6.20 -4.84
C SER A 365 -10.46 4.98 -5.71
N LEU A 366 -10.49 3.78 -5.09
CA LEU A 366 -10.76 2.50 -5.73
C LEU A 366 -10.87 1.38 -4.67
N GLY A 367 -11.31 0.21 -5.11
CA GLY A 367 -11.24 -1.03 -4.32
C GLY A 367 -12.27 -1.15 -3.22
N GLY A 368 -13.27 -0.25 -3.17
CA GLY A 368 -14.46 -0.38 -2.37
C GLY A 368 -15.43 -1.40 -2.94
N VAL A 369 -16.40 -1.83 -2.13
CA VAL A 369 -17.50 -2.73 -2.56
C VAL A 369 -18.37 -2.08 -3.62
N GLU A 370 -18.50 -0.76 -3.60
CA GLU A 370 -19.15 0.08 -4.59
C GLU A 370 -18.25 0.35 -5.80
N SER A 371 -18.84 0.43 -6.98
CA SER A 371 -18.16 0.78 -8.22
C SER A 371 -17.88 2.26 -8.32
N LEU A 372 -16.65 2.61 -8.70
CA LEU A 372 -16.21 3.99 -8.91
C LEU A 372 -15.71 4.20 -10.33
N ILE A 373 -15.92 5.39 -10.86
CA ILE A 373 -15.36 5.85 -12.14
C ILE A 373 -14.57 7.12 -11.90
N GLY A 374 -13.48 7.31 -12.64
CA GLY A 374 -12.67 8.50 -12.55
C GLY A 374 -12.07 8.89 -13.89
N TYR A 375 -11.78 10.18 -14.03
CA TYR A 375 -11.09 10.77 -15.18
C TYR A 375 -9.66 11.13 -14.74
N PRO A 376 -8.68 10.23 -14.93
CA PRO A 376 -7.35 10.37 -14.32
C PRO A 376 -6.64 11.67 -14.65
N THR A 377 -6.76 12.16 -15.88
CA THR A 377 -6.11 13.40 -16.36
C THR A 377 -6.42 14.62 -15.51
N GLU A 378 -7.63 14.75 -14.98
CA GLU A 378 -8.04 15.91 -14.17
C GLU A 378 -8.21 15.58 -12.69
N MET A 379 -8.16 14.31 -12.31
CA MET A 379 -8.31 13.83 -10.94
C MET A 379 -6.95 13.31 -10.40
N THR A 380 -6.75 12.02 -10.39
CA THR A 380 -5.61 11.37 -9.70
C THR A 380 -4.24 11.70 -10.29
N HIS A 381 -4.15 12.08 -11.59
CA HIS A 381 -2.92 12.40 -12.31
C HIS A 381 -2.82 13.88 -12.74
N ALA A 382 -3.65 14.74 -12.20
CA ALA A 382 -3.61 16.17 -12.51
C ALA A 382 -2.22 16.80 -12.25
N SER A 383 -1.48 16.29 -11.26
CA SER A 383 -0.14 16.79 -10.90
C SER A 383 0.96 16.51 -11.93
N VAL A 384 0.76 15.55 -12.84
CA VAL A 384 1.71 15.18 -13.89
C VAL A 384 1.25 15.63 -15.27
N ARG A 385 0.15 16.36 -15.37
CA ARG A 385 -0.36 16.91 -16.65
C ARG A 385 0.67 17.82 -17.30
N GLY A 386 0.87 17.66 -18.60
CA GLY A 386 1.86 18.44 -19.36
C GLY A 386 3.32 18.02 -19.15
N THR A 387 3.57 16.94 -18.44
CA THR A 387 4.89 16.32 -18.30
C THR A 387 5.00 15.05 -19.16
N ALA A 388 6.17 14.45 -19.21
CA ALA A 388 6.37 13.15 -19.87
C ALA A 388 5.58 11.99 -19.20
N LEU A 389 5.06 12.21 -17.99
CA LEU A 389 4.24 11.26 -17.24
C LEU A 389 2.73 11.48 -17.43
N ALA A 390 2.33 12.35 -18.35
CA ALA A 390 0.93 12.62 -18.61
C ALA A 390 0.22 11.36 -19.15
N VAL A 391 -0.93 11.07 -18.58
CA VAL A 391 -1.79 9.97 -19.03
C VAL A 391 -2.61 10.39 -20.26
N PRO A 392 -3.08 9.45 -21.10
CA PRO A 392 -3.93 9.77 -22.25
C PRO A 392 -5.17 10.58 -21.84
N GLU A 393 -5.42 11.68 -22.53
CA GLU A 393 -6.54 12.58 -22.18
C GLU A 393 -7.93 11.97 -22.44
N ASN A 394 -8.01 10.93 -23.27
CA ASN A 394 -9.24 10.19 -23.55
C ASN A 394 -9.45 8.95 -22.65
N LEU A 395 -8.65 8.83 -21.56
CA LEU A 395 -8.65 7.68 -20.68
C LEU A 395 -9.64 7.87 -19.51
N VAL A 396 -10.43 6.84 -19.24
CA VAL A 396 -11.30 6.72 -18.06
C VAL A 396 -10.92 5.46 -17.30
N ARG A 397 -10.84 5.55 -15.97
CA ARG A 397 -10.52 4.43 -15.09
C ARG A 397 -11.78 3.97 -14.33
N LEU A 398 -12.04 2.67 -14.31
CA LEU A 398 -13.12 2.05 -13.57
C LEU A 398 -12.53 1.20 -12.43
N SER A 399 -13.02 1.42 -11.22
CA SER A 399 -12.86 0.53 -10.07
C SER A 399 -14.16 -0.27 -9.95
N VAL A 400 -14.12 -1.51 -10.37
CA VAL A 400 -15.32 -2.34 -10.43
C VAL A 400 -15.61 -2.93 -9.06
N GLY A 401 -16.80 -2.67 -8.54
CA GLY A 401 -17.29 -3.17 -7.26
C GLY A 401 -17.82 -4.61 -7.32
N ILE A 402 -18.59 -4.97 -6.29
CA ILE A 402 -19.13 -6.33 -6.13
C ILE A 402 -20.65 -6.42 -6.36
N GLU A 403 -21.24 -5.39 -6.91
CA GLU A 403 -22.67 -5.33 -7.28
C GLU A 403 -23.03 -6.42 -8.29
N GLY A 404 -24.28 -6.50 -8.66
CA GLY A 404 -24.77 -7.39 -9.72
C GLY A 404 -24.13 -7.05 -11.07
N VAL A 405 -23.46 -8.01 -11.70
CA VAL A 405 -22.72 -7.78 -12.94
C VAL A 405 -23.59 -7.27 -14.08
N ASP A 406 -24.84 -7.75 -14.19
CA ASP A 406 -25.77 -7.31 -15.23
C ASP A 406 -26.15 -5.82 -15.08
N ASP A 407 -26.33 -5.37 -13.85
CA ASP A 407 -26.61 -3.97 -13.55
C ASP A 407 -25.41 -3.08 -13.91
N LEU A 408 -24.18 -3.49 -13.54
CA LEU A 408 -22.96 -2.78 -13.91
C LEU A 408 -22.75 -2.72 -15.42
N LEU A 409 -23.03 -3.80 -16.14
CA LEU A 409 -22.96 -3.85 -17.60
C LEU A 409 -24.00 -2.92 -18.25
N ALA A 410 -25.20 -2.87 -17.71
CA ALA A 410 -26.26 -1.98 -18.21
C ALA A 410 -25.89 -0.52 -18.02
N ASP A 411 -25.33 -0.15 -16.85
CA ASP A 411 -24.90 1.20 -16.54
C ASP A 411 -23.78 1.67 -17.47
N VAL A 412 -22.71 0.87 -17.61
CA VAL A 412 -21.54 1.23 -18.45
C VAL A 412 -21.94 1.34 -19.93
N ARG A 413 -22.73 0.38 -20.45
CA ARG A 413 -23.21 0.42 -21.85
C ARG A 413 -24.10 1.62 -22.09
N GLY A 414 -25.09 1.85 -21.23
CA GLY A 414 -25.99 3.00 -21.34
C GLY A 414 -25.27 4.34 -21.29
N ALA A 415 -24.21 4.45 -20.47
CA ALA A 415 -23.38 5.63 -20.44
C ALA A 415 -22.53 5.81 -21.72
N LEU A 416 -21.96 4.72 -22.26
CA LEU A 416 -21.23 4.75 -23.53
C LEU A 416 -22.12 5.05 -24.73
N ASP A 417 -23.35 4.52 -24.78
CA ASP A 417 -24.30 4.80 -25.84
C ASP A 417 -24.67 6.30 -25.88
N ARG A 418 -24.76 6.94 -24.72
CA ARG A 418 -25.01 8.39 -24.63
C ARG A 418 -23.88 9.24 -25.21
N VAL A 419 -22.65 8.76 -25.21
CA VAL A 419 -21.48 9.49 -25.70
C VAL A 419 -20.99 9.04 -27.07
N ALA A 420 -21.52 7.95 -27.64
CA ALA A 420 -21.18 7.45 -28.97
C ALA A 420 -21.60 8.40 -30.11
N GLY A 421 -22.38 9.43 -29.83
CA GLY A 421 -22.84 10.44 -30.78
C GLY A 421 -22.01 11.73 -30.81
N TYR A 422 -20.91 11.81 -30.02
CA TYR A 422 -20.02 12.98 -29.98
C TYR A 422 -18.98 13.03 -31.09
#